data_740d8fd138cdd07880156534ebdb585a
#
_entry.id   740d8fd138cdd07880156534ebdb585a
#
_cell.length_a   1.000
_cell.length_b   1.000
_cell.length_c   1.000
_cell.angle_alpha   90.00
_cell.angle_beta   90.00
_cell.angle_gamma   90.00
#
_symmetry.space_group_name_H-M   'P 1'
#
loop_
_entity.id
_entity.type
_entity.pdbx_description
1 polymer ?
#
loop_
_entity_poly.entity_id
_entity_poly.type
_entity_poly.pdbx_seq_one_letter_code
_entity_poly.pdbx_strand_id
1 'polypeptide(L)'
;MKVRVFYHDKCFDGACSAALFWRFYRERIRDGVDFVFSGLVHRAGALFDESQFDGDENAIVDFKYSASPKITWWFDHHQSAFLTPADSEHFLQQQSNTKFYDPDFRSCTKFIATIAERRFGFQPAPVAEVVEWADIIDGALYPSPDSAVAMREPAMKLTMVIEANQDPAFIPRLIPMLASRPLGEIIQQPSVADLIPPLLDRHRRSIEIVRERADSRDGTVFFDVSDQELEGYNKFIPYYLHPECTYSVGLSMSSFRTKVSVGSNPWSKTENMVNLAKICERYGGGGHARVGAISFDRNQLERARLAAAEIVAELRASLRVS
;
A
#
# COMPACT_ATOMS: atom_id res chain seq x y z
N MET A 1 -0.60 25.60 -19.74
CA MET A 1 -1.40 25.18 -18.59
C MET A 1 -0.66 24.03 -17.88
N LYS A 2 -0.48 24.15 -16.57
CA LYS A 2 0.20 23.16 -15.75
C LYS A 2 -0.82 22.40 -14.89
N VAL A 3 -0.80 21.07 -14.95
CA VAL A 3 -1.54 20.18 -14.05
C VAL A 3 -0.55 19.52 -13.11
N ARG A 4 -0.68 19.77 -11.82
CA ARG A 4 0.14 19.11 -10.80
C ARG A 4 -0.63 17.94 -10.19
N VAL A 5 -0.02 16.75 -10.22
CA VAL A 5 -0.61 15.53 -9.67
C VAL A 5 0.19 15.07 -8.45
N PHE A 6 -0.47 15.03 -7.32
CA PHE A 6 0.04 14.46 -6.09
C PHE A 6 -0.46 13.03 -5.95
N TYR A 7 0.41 12.11 -5.60
CA TYR A 7 0.11 10.68 -5.48
C TYR A 7 0.74 10.09 -4.22
N HIS A 8 0.20 8.98 -3.73
CA HIS A 8 0.81 8.21 -2.64
C HIS A 8 2.17 7.67 -3.09
N ASP A 9 3.25 8.17 -2.47
CA ASP A 9 4.63 7.81 -2.82
C ASP A 9 4.97 6.41 -2.33
N LYS A 10 5.91 5.75 -3.03
CA LYS A 10 6.38 4.40 -2.71
C LYS A 10 5.26 3.35 -2.63
N CYS A 11 4.16 3.60 -3.31
CA CYS A 11 3.02 2.72 -3.44
C CYS A 11 2.77 2.38 -4.91
N PHE A 12 2.51 1.11 -5.22
CA PHE A 12 2.19 0.70 -6.59
C PHE A 12 0.87 1.31 -7.03
N ASP A 13 -0.17 1.26 -6.18
CA ASP A 13 -1.47 1.86 -6.49
C ASP A 13 -1.36 3.38 -6.67
N GLY A 14 -0.59 4.08 -5.83
CA GLY A 14 -0.35 5.52 -6.00
C GLY A 14 0.30 5.88 -7.34
N ALA A 15 1.32 5.13 -7.76
CA ALA A 15 1.98 5.33 -9.05
C ALA A 15 1.04 5.02 -10.24
N CYS A 16 0.26 3.92 -10.16
CA CYS A 16 -0.72 3.53 -11.16
C CYS A 16 -1.90 4.50 -11.22
N SER A 17 -2.36 5.00 -10.07
CA SER A 17 -3.40 6.02 -9.97
C SER A 17 -2.99 7.32 -10.66
N ALA A 18 -1.76 7.78 -10.45
CA ALA A 18 -1.22 8.94 -11.15
C ALA A 18 -1.11 8.71 -12.67
N ALA A 19 -0.69 7.52 -13.09
CA ALA A 19 -0.58 7.15 -14.51
C ALA A 19 -1.96 7.10 -15.20
N LEU A 20 -2.94 6.52 -14.53
CA LEU A 20 -4.29 6.43 -15.04
C LEU A 20 -4.97 7.80 -15.10
N PHE A 21 -4.82 8.62 -14.03
CA PHE A 21 -5.32 9.98 -14.02
C PHE A 21 -4.71 10.82 -15.15
N TRP A 22 -3.37 10.76 -15.35
CA TRP A 22 -2.67 11.44 -16.42
C TRP A 22 -3.22 11.08 -17.80
N ARG A 23 -3.42 9.78 -18.08
CA ARG A 23 -3.95 9.29 -19.34
C ARG A 23 -5.41 9.71 -19.52
N PHE A 24 -6.27 9.48 -18.52
CA PHE A 24 -7.67 9.88 -18.51
C PHE A 24 -7.82 11.39 -18.78
N TYR A 25 -7.05 12.20 -18.06
CA TYR A 25 -7.13 13.66 -18.21
C TYR A 25 -6.81 14.11 -19.63
N ARG A 26 -5.74 13.59 -20.22
CA ARG A 26 -5.32 13.91 -21.59
C ARG A 26 -6.34 13.48 -22.64
N GLU A 27 -6.94 12.31 -22.48
CA GLU A 27 -7.87 11.76 -23.47
C GLU A 27 -9.28 12.37 -23.36
N ARG A 28 -9.71 12.83 -22.17
CA ARG A 28 -11.11 13.18 -21.92
C ARG A 28 -11.34 14.59 -21.38
N ILE A 29 -10.33 15.23 -20.81
CA ILE A 29 -10.46 16.57 -20.24
C ILE A 29 -9.74 17.57 -21.13
N ARG A 30 -8.42 17.44 -21.25
CA ARG A 30 -7.61 18.35 -22.07
C ARG A 30 -6.25 17.73 -22.40
N ASP A 31 -5.92 17.68 -23.68
CA ASP A 31 -4.56 17.36 -24.13
C ASP A 31 -3.67 18.61 -24.23
N GLY A 32 -2.37 18.42 -24.43
CA GLY A 32 -1.39 19.49 -24.61
C GLY A 32 -1.11 20.31 -23.35
N VAL A 33 -1.28 19.72 -22.16
CA VAL A 33 -0.96 20.34 -20.86
C VAL A 33 0.34 19.76 -20.28
N ASP A 34 1.05 20.58 -19.52
CA ASP A 34 2.27 20.17 -18.81
C ASP A 34 1.90 19.50 -17.48
N PHE A 35 2.34 18.26 -17.29
CA PHE A 35 2.14 17.54 -16.03
C PHE A 35 3.38 17.57 -15.16
N VAL A 36 3.15 17.81 -13.87
CA VAL A 36 4.18 17.70 -12.83
C VAL A 36 3.69 16.75 -11.74
N PHE A 37 4.50 15.74 -11.42
CA PHE A 37 4.14 14.69 -10.45
C PHE A 37 4.93 14.89 -9.15
N SER A 38 4.26 14.73 -8.01
CA SER A 38 4.84 14.92 -6.67
C SER A 38 4.33 13.83 -5.72
N GLY A 39 5.25 13.06 -5.16
CA GLY A 39 4.91 12.02 -4.17
C GLY A 39 4.52 12.62 -2.82
N LEU A 40 3.49 12.09 -2.20
CA LEU A 40 3.06 12.38 -0.83
C LEU A 40 3.35 11.18 0.07
N VAL A 41 3.84 11.45 1.26
CA VAL A 41 4.10 10.43 2.29
C VAL A 41 3.30 10.72 3.56
N HIS A 42 2.86 9.66 4.23
CA HIS A 42 2.26 9.78 5.55
C HIS A 42 3.32 10.22 6.57
N ARG A 43 3.09 11.37 7.20
CA ARG A 43 3.96 11.94 8.22
C ARG A 43 3.13 12.54 9.36
N ALA A 44 3.73 12.67 10.53
CA ALA A 44 3.11 13.42 11.64
C ALA A 44 3.07 14.93 11.30
N GLY A 45 2.03 15.60 11.75
CA GLY A 45 1.81 17.03 11.51
C GLY A 45 1.11 17.32 10.18
N ALA A 46 1.41 18.46 9.57
CA ALA A 46 0.76 18.89 8.33
C ALA A 46 1.16 17.97 7.17
N LEU A 47 0.17 17.29 6.58
CA LEU A 47 0.37 16.40 5.43
C LEU A 47 0.62 17.16 4.14
N PHE A 48 0.01 18.34 4.01
CA PHE A 48 0.07 19.16 2.81
C PHE A 48 0.83 20.46 3.07
N ASP A 49 1.64 20.85 2.11
CA ASP A 49 2.19 22.17 2.00
C ASP A 49 1.46 22.88 0.84
N GLU A 50 0.60 23.83 1.17
CA GLU A 50 -0.21 24.54 0.18
C GLU A 50 0.60 25.37 -0.82
N SER A 51 1.86 25.67 -0.53
CA SER A 51 2.77 26.31 -1.48
C SER A 51 3.10 25.41 -2.67
N GLN A 52 2.99 24.10 -2.48
CA GLN A 52 3.19 23.09 -3.54
C GLN A 52 1.99 22.98 -4.49
N PHE A 53 0.81 23.45 -4.11
CA PHE A 53 -0.38 23.50 -4.98
C PHE A 53 -0.26 24.69 -5.96
N ASP A 54 0.71 24.58 -6.87
CA ASP A 54 1.15 25.63 -7.77
C ASP A 54 0.77 25.36 -9.25
N GLY A 55 -0.04 24.33 -9.51
CA GLY A 55 -0.65 24.07 -10.82
C GLY A 55 -1.78 25.04 -11.12
N ASP A 56 -2.07 25.23 -12.41
CA ASP A 56 -3.34 25.83 -12.84
C ASP A 56 -4.52 24.92 -12.41
N GLU A 57 -4.29 23.61 -12.39
CA GLU A 57 -5.10 22.62 -11.71
C GLU A 57 -4.21 21.71 -10.86
N ASN A 58 -4.71 21.31 -9.68
CA ASN A 58 -4.01 20.38 -8.79
C ASN A 58 -4.91 19.17 -8.54
N ALA A 59 -4.34 17.98 -8.68
CA ALA A 59 -4.98 16.70 -8.42
C ALA A 59 -4.30 15.98 -7.25
N ILE A 60 -5.07 15.33 -6.39
CA ILE A 60 -4.57 14.37 -5.40
C ILE A 60 -5.20 13.02 -5.73
N VAL A 61 -4.40 11.97 -5.88
CA VAL A 61 -4.85 10.60 -6.14
C VAL A 61 -4.25 9.64 -5.12
N ASP A 62 -5.05 8.70 -4.65
CA ASP A 62 -4.65 7.66 -3.69
C ASP A 62 -4.07 8.24 -2.38
N PHE A 63 -4.57 9.39 -1.96
CA PHE A 63 -4.12 10.04 -0.75
C PHE A 63 -5.22 10.88 -0.11
N LYS A 64 -5.02 11.21 1.17
CA LYS A 64 -5.98 11.91 2.00
C LYS A 64 -6.56 13.16 1.37
N TYR A 65 -7.78 13.48 1.80
CA TYR A 65 -8.50 14.69 1.39
C TYR A 65 -7.80 15.96 1.85
N SER A 66 -7.88 16.98 1.01
CA SER A 66 -7.53 18.36 1.36
C SER A 66 -8.69 19.29 1.05
N ALA A 67 -9.06 20.10 2.05
CA ALA A 67 -10.10 21.12 1.90
C ALA A 67 -9.59 22.38 1.18
N SER A 68 -8.33 22.42 0.74
CA SER A 68 -7.77 23.55 0.00
C SER A 68 -8.58 23.85 -1.26
N PRO A 69 -8.97 25.11 -1.52
CA PRO A 69 -9.66 25.50 -2.73
C PRO A 69 -8.80 25.37 -4.00
N LYS A 70 -7.48 25.20 -3.84
CA LYS A 70 -6.57 24.95 -4.95
C LYS A 70 -6.65 23.54 -5.51
N ILE A 71 -7.27 22.57 -4.79
CA ILE A 71 -7.44 21.20 -5.26
C ILE A 71 -8.64 21.11 -6.17
N THR A 72 -8.38 20.85 -7.46
CA THR A 72 -9.39 20.68 -8.50
C THR A 72 -9.91 19.26 -8.57
N TRP A 73 -9.00 18.28 -8.52
CA TRP A 73 -9.32 16.85 -8.63
C TRP A 73 -8.89 16.10 -7.38
N TRP A 74 -9.74 15.15 -6.95
CA TRP A 74 -9.40 14.26 -5.85
C TRP A 74 -10.05 12.88 -6.06
N PHE A 75 -9.24 11.82 -5.85
CA PHE A 75 -9.69 10.43 -5.85
C PHE A 75 -9.04 9.70 -4.69
N ASP A 76 -9.86 9.09 -3.85
CA ASP A 76 -9.34 8.23 -2.76
C ASP A 76 -10.36 7.13 -2.40
N HIS A 77 -9.83 6.02 -1.88
CA HIS A 77 -10.60 4.85 -1.45
C HIS A 77 -10.31 4.45 0.00
N HIS A 78 -9.37 5.11 0.67
CA HIS A 78 -9.01 4.76 2.03
C HIS A 78 -10.11 5.10 3.04
N GLN A 79 -10.43 4.16 3.96
CA GLN A 79 -11.37 4.44 5.06
C GLN A 79 -10.92 5.62 5.93
N SER A 80 -9.61 5.88 5.98
CA SER A 80 -9.00 7.00 6.70
C SER A 80 -8.75 8.23 5.81
N ALA A 81 -9.50 8.40 4.71
CA ALA A 81 -9.31 9.49 3.74
C ALA A 81 -9.41 10.88 4.36
N PHE A 82 -10.26 11.06 5.36
CA PHE A 82 -10.48 12.32 6.06
C PHE A 82 -9.68 12.37 7.36
N LEU A 83 -8.93 13.47 7.57
CA LEU A 83 -8.14 13.68 8.79
C LEU A 83 -9.02 14.11 9.97
N THR A 84 -10.06 14.87 9.67
CA THR A 84 -10.98 15.43 10.67
C THR A 84 -12.43 15.25 10.22
N PRO A 85 -13.40 15.25 11.14
CA PRO A 85 -14.83 15.32 10.76
C PRO A 85 -15.16 16.52 9.87
N ALA A 86 -14.52 17.67 10.08
CA ALA A 86 -14.70 18.86 9.25
C ALA A 86 -14.30 18.65 7.78
N ASP A 87 -13.26 17.85 7.51
CA ASP A 87 -12.87 17.50 6.14
C ASP A 87 -13.96 16.68 5.45
N SER A 88 -14.56 15.74 6.15
CA SER A 88 -15.67 14.92 5.65
C SER A 88 -16.91 15.77 5.36
N GLU A 89 -17.26 16.67 6.29
CA GLU A 89 -18.38 17.61 6.09
C GLU A 89 -18.15 18.52 4.90
N HIS A 90 -16.94 19.10 4.78
CA HIS A 90 -16.56 19.95 3.65
C HIS A 90 -16.68 19.20 2.32
N PHE A 91 -16.19 17.96 2.24
CA PHE A 91 -16.33 17.12 1.04
C PHE A 91 -17.80 16.91 0.65
N LEU A 92 -18.66 16.56 1.63
CA LEU A 92 -20.08 16.31 1.39
C LEU A 92 -20.85 17.58 0.92
N GLN A 93 -20.46 18.75 1.42
CA GLN A 93 -21.08 20.02 1.06
C GLN A 93 -20.71 20.50 -0.34
N GLN A 94 -19.52 20.16 -0.85
CA GLN A 94 -19.03 20.69 -2.12
C GLN A 94 -19.76 20.14 -3.36
N GLN A 95 -20.38 18.94 -3.29
CA GLN A 95 -21.03 18.26 -4.43
C GLN A 95 -20.23 18.37 -5.75
N SER A 96 -18.93 18.16 -5.67
CA SER A 96 -18.01 18.36 -6.78
C SER A 96 -18.15 17.25 -7.84
N ASN A 97 -18.00 17.62 -9.11
CA ASN A 97 -17.92 16.67 -10.23
C ASN A 97 -16.48 16.18 -10.52
N THR A 98 -15.52 16.58 -9.70
CA THR A 98 -14.09 16.28 -9.87
C THR A 98 -13.44 15.72 -8.60
N LYS A 99 -14.20 15.59 -7.51
CA LYS A 99 -13.74 14.99 -6.25
C LYS A 99 -14.59 13.76 -5.94
N PHE A 100 -13.94 12.61 -5.83
CA PHE A 100 -14.60 11.32 -5.70
C PHE A 100 -14.01 10.51 -4.55
N TYR A 101 -14.86 9.84 -3.80
CA TYR A 101 -14.50 8.98 -2.68
C TYR A 101 -15.41 7.76 -2.63
N ASP A 102 -14.81 6.59 -2.51
CA ASP A 102 -15.55 5.35 -2.29
C ASP A 102 -14.66 4.30 -1.60
N PRO A 103 -14.88 4.03 -0.29
CA PRO A 103 -14.07 3.11 0.49
C PRO A 103 -14.33 1.62 0.19
N ASP A 104 -15.30 1.30 -0.67
CA ASP A 104 -15.59 -0.08 -1.08
C ASP A 104 -14.68 -0.57 -2.20
N PHE A 105 -13.99 0.33 -2.91
CA PHE A 105 -12.97 -0.05 -3.88
C PHE A 105 -11.71 -0.58 -3.20
N ARG A 106 -11.08 -1.55 -3.84
CA ARG A 106 -9.86 -2.19 -3.35
C ARG A 106 -8.58 -1.42 -3.71
N SER A 107 -8.63 -0.63 -4.78
CA SER A 107 -7.55 0.26 -5.21
C SER A 107 -8.08 1.57 -5.77
N CYS A 108 -7.33 2.65 -5.60
CA CYS A 108 -7.65 3.94 -6.18
C CYS A 108 -7.53 3.91 -7.72
N THR A 109 -6.59 3.16 -8.27
CA THR A 109 -6.45 2.94 -9.72
C THR A 109 -7.73 2.37 -10.33
N LYS A 110 -8.31 1.31 -9.72
CA LYS A 110 -9.58 0.74 -10.17
C LYS A 110 -10.73 1.72 -10.03
N PHE A 111 -10.74 2.48 -8.94
CA PHE A 111 -11.74 3.51 -8.69
C PHE A 111 -11.69 4.60 -9.77
N ILE A 112 -10.50 5.16 -10.08
CA ILE A 112 -10.33 6.14 -11.15
C ILE A 112 -10.78 5.57 -12.49
N ALA A 113 -10.40 4.33 -12.83
CA ALA A 113 -10.82 3.69 -14.08
C ALA A 113 -12.35 3.66 -14.22
N THR A 114 -13.03 3.25 -13.13
CA THR A 114 -14.49 3.13 -13.09
C THR A 114 -15.18 4.49 -13.21
N ILE A 115 -14.71 5.51 -12.51
CA ILE A 115 -15.28 6.86 -12.58
C ILE A 115 -15.02 7.48 -13.95
N ALA A 116 -13.79 7.36 -14.46
CA ALA A 116 -13.41 7.89 -15.77
C ALA A 116 -14.24 7.26 -16.92
N GLU A 117 -14.47 5.95 -16.87
CA GLU A 117 -15.33 5.26 -17.83
C GLU A 117 -16.78 5.75 -17.73
N ARG A 118 -17.37 5.66 -16.53
CA ARG A 118 -18.81 5.92 -16.33
C ARG A 118 -19.21 7.38 -16.53
N ARG A 119 -18.36 8.31 -16.09
CA ARG A 119 -18.68 9.73 -16.08
C ARG A 119 -18.12 10.52 -17.28
N PHE A 120 -17.00 10.05 -17.84
CA PHE A 120 -16.26 10.80 -18.86
C PHE A 120 -16.06 10.00 -20.16
N GLY A 121 -16.58 8.76 -20.25
CA GLY A 121 -16.47 7.92 -21.44
C GLY A 121 -15.04 7.49 -21.78
N PHE A 122 -14.15 7.46 -20.77
CA PHE A 122 -12.79 6.96 -20.94
C PHE A 122 -12.81 5.45 -21.21
N GLN A 123 -11.83 4.96 -21.96
CA GLN A 123 -11.70 3.53 -22.24
C GLN A 123 -10.45 2.98 -21.55
N PRO A 124 -10.58 2.25 -20.42
CA PRO A 124 -9.43 1.76 -19.65
C PRO A 124 -8.73 0.54 -20.28
N ALA A 125 -9.28 -0.06 -21.35
CA ALA A 125 -8.75 -1.26 -21.97
C ALA A 125 -7.23 -1.24 -22.26
N PRO A 126 -6.63 -0.14 -22.76
CA PRO A 126 -5.19 -0.08 -23.00
C PRO A 126 -4.31 -0.15 -21.73
N VAL A 127 -4.87 0.09 -20.56
CA VAL A 127 -4.19 0.03 -19.26
C VAL A 127 -4.82 -0.99 -18.30
N ALA A 128 -5.61 -1.92 -18.86
CA ALA A 128 -6.34 -2.93 -18.06
C ALA A 128 -5.41 -3.78 -17.17
N GLU A 129 -4.23 -4.16 -17.67
CA GLU A 129 -3.22 -4.90 -16.91
C GLU A 129 -2.79 -4.13 -15.64
N VAL A 130 -2.53 -2.83 -15.77
CA VAL A 130 -2.14 -1.97 -14.65
C VAL A 130 -3.27 -1.83 -13.64
N VAL A 131 -4.52 -1.67 -14.11
CA VAL A 131 -5.72 -1.58 -13.27
C VAL A 131 -5.95 -2.88 -12.49
N GLU A 132 -5.82 -4.02 -13.15
CA GLU A 132 -5.99 -5.34 -12.53
C GLU A 132 -4.94 -5.60 -11.45
N TRP A 133 -3.66 -5.35 -11.75
CA TRP A 133 -2.59 -5.57 -10.78
C TRP A 133 -2.64 -4.60 -9.61
N ALA A 134 -3.04 -3.35 -9.81
CA ALA A 134 -3.25 -2.41 -8.71
C ALA A 134 -4.33 -2.93 -7.74
N ASP A 135 -5.44 -3.44 -8.28
CA ASP A 135 -6.54 -4.01 -7.49
C ASP A 135 -6.11 -5.27 -6.71
N ILE A 136 -5.30 -6.14 -7.34
CA ILE A 136 -4.76 -7.34 -6.71
C ILE A 136 -3.78 -6.99 -5.58
N ILE A 137 -2.85 -6.07 -5.84
CA ILE A 137 -1.76 -5.74 -4.89
C ILE A 137 -2.31 -5.00 -3.68
N ASP A 138 -3.08 -3.95 -3.90
CA ASP A 138 -3.59 -3.11 -2.83
C ASP A 138 -4.68 -3.81 -2.02
N GLY A 139 -5.60 -4.49 -2.71
CA GLY A 139 -6.64 -5.31 -2.10
C GLY A 139 -6.15 -6.64 -1.50
N ALA A 140 -4.87 -7.00 -1.66
CA ALA A 140 -4.33 -8.31 -1.28
C ALA A 140 -5.14 -9.49 -1.89
N LEU A 141 -5.57 -9.35 -3.13
CA LEU A 141 -6.44 -10.30 -3.84
C LEU A 141 -5.63 -11.41 -4.56
N TYR A 142 -4.45 -11.72 -4.09
CA TYR A 142 -3.62 -12.79 -4.65
C TYR A 142 -4.32 -14.14 -4.53
N PRO A 143 -4.31 -14.99 -5.58
CA PRO A 143 -4.97 -16.30 -5.55
C PRO A 143 -4.34 -17.29 -4.57
N SER A 144 -3.07 -17.08 -4.19
CA SER A 144 -2.36 -17.94 -3.26
C SER A 144 -1.21 -17.21 -2.56
N PRO A 145 -0.69 -17.75 -1.44
CA PRO A 145 0.54 -17.23 -0.82
C PRO A 145 1.73 -17.22 -1.78
N ASP A 146 1.84 -18.25 -2.64
CA ASP A 146 2.89 -18.35 -3.64
C ASP A 146 2.84 -17.18 -4.63
N SER A 147 1.67 -16.79 -5.13
CA SER A 147 1.52 -15.67 -6.05
C SER A 147 1.90 -14.32 -5.40
N ALA A 148 1.72 -14.20 -4.08
CA ALA A 148 2.08 -12.99 -3.33
C ALA A 148 3.59 -12.91 -2.99
N VAL A 149 4.32 -14.04 -3.00
CA VAL A 149 5.70 -14.10 -2.50
C VAL A 149 6.72 -14.48 -3.57
N ALA A 150 6.35 -15.29 -4.57
CA ALA A 150 7.32 -15.83 -5.54
C ALA A 150 7.92 -14.79 -6.52
N MET A 151 7.42 -13.56 -6.57
CA MET A 151 7.92 -12.45 -7.41
C MET A 151 8.06 -12.84 -8.91
N ARG A 152 7.17 -13.69 -9.44
CA ARG A 152 7.21 -14.11 -10.84
C ARG A 152 6.70 -13.03 -11.77
N GLU A 153 5.61 -12.39 -11.36
CA GLU A 153 4.89 -11.44 -12.19
C GLU A 153 5.62 -10.10 -12.32
N PRO A 154 5.54 -9.45 -13.49
CA PRO A 154 6.14 -8.13 -13.70
C PRO A 154 5.67 -7.09 -12.69
N ALA A 155 4.38 -7.07 -12.36
CA ALA A 155 3.81 -6.16 -11.37
C ALA A 155 4.45 -6.32 -9.99
N MET A 156 4.69 -7.55 -9.53
CA MET A 156 5.30 -7.82 -8.23
C MET A 156 6.75 -7.34 -8.17
N LYS A 157 7.52 -7.53 -9.26
CA LYS A 157 8.90 -7.01 -9.36
C LYS A 157 8.90 -5.48 -9.36
N LEU A 158 7.99 -4.88 -10.10
CA LEU A 158 7.89 -3.42 -10.18
C LEU A 158 7.45 -2.80 -8.85
N THR A 159 6.51 -3.43 -8.13
CA THR A 159 6.11 -3.03 -6.77
C THR A 159 7.33 -2.99 -5.83
N MET A 160 8.13 -4.05 -5.84
CA MET A 160 9.35 -4.13 -5.03
C MET A 160 10.35 -3.02 -5.37
N VAL A 161 10.48 -2.65 -6.65
CA VAL A 161 11.34 -1.54 -7.08
C VAL A 161 10.77 -0.19 -6.64
N ILE A 162 9.45 0.04 -6.79
CA ILE A 162 8.76 1.28 -6.37
C ILE A 162 8.94 1.50 -4.86
N GLU A 163 8.69 0.47 -4.04
CA GLU A 163 8.78 0.55 -2.58
C GLU A 163 10.21 0.80 -2.08
N ALA A 164 11.19 0.21 -2.74
CA ALA A 164 12.60 0.30 -2.32
C ALA A 164 13.32 1.56 -2.84
N ASN A 165 12.83 2.19 -3.90
CA ASN A 165 13.53 3.28 -4.57
C ASN A 165 13.56 4.55 -3.69
N GLN A 166 14.72 5.22 -3.67
CA GLN A 166 14.93 6.46 -2.90
C GLN A 166 15.07 7.71 -3.81
N ASP A 167 15.13 7.52 -5.14
CA ASP A 167 15.19 8.64 -6.09
C ASP A 167 13.78 9.27 -6.24
N PRO A 168 13.56 10.51 -5.81
CA PRO A 168 12.25 11.16 -5.90
C PRO A 168 11.79 11.38 -7.35
N ALA A 169 12.69 11.30 -8.32
CA ALA A 169 12.37 11.41 -9.74
C ALA A 169 12.01 10.07 -10.39
N PHE A 170 12.13 8.95 -9.68
CA PHE A 170 11.89 7.62 -10.24
C PHE A 170 10.42 7.42 -10.65
N ILE A 171 9.49 7.59 -9.71
CA ILE A 171 8.06 7.42 -10.00
C ILE A 171 7.55 8.43 -11.03
N PRO A 172 7.90 9.73 -10.99
CA PRO A 172 7.58 10.67 -12.07
C PRO A 172 8.02 10.21 -13.47
N ARG A 173 9.17 9.55 -13.60
CA ARG A 173 9.61 8.96 -14.88
C ARG A 173 8.86 7.67 -15.24
N LEU A 174 8.39 6.92 -14.25
CA LEU A 174 7.66 5.67 -14.43
C LEU A 174 6.21 5.90 -14.87
N ILE A 175 5.55 6.95 -14.40
CA ILE A 175 4.14 7.27 -14.68
C ILE A 175 3.78 7.24 -16.17
N PRO A 176 4.53 7.90 -17.09
CA PRO A 176 4.23 7.82 -18.51
C PRO A 176 4.36 6.41 -19.10
N MET A 177 5.27 5.58 -18.57
CA MET A 177 5.42 4.20 -19.00
C MET A 177 4.24 3.33 -18.52
N LEU A 178 3.83 3.45 -17.26
CA LEU A 178 2.64 2.77 -16.70
C LEU A 178 1.37 3.10 -17.49
N ALA A 179 1.25 4.32 -17.98
CA ALA A 179 0.10 4.77 -18.75
C ALA A 179 0.07 4.28 -20.20
N SER A 180 1.16 3.70 -20.72
CA SER A 180 1.29 3.46 -22.16
C SER A 180 1.94 2.13 -22.58
N ARG A 181 2.55 1.39 -21.63
CA ARG A 181 3.30 0.16 -21.94
C ARG A 181 2.85 -1.01 -21.07
N PRO A 182 2.93 -2.24 -21.55
CA PRO A 182 2.78 -3.44 -20.75
C PRO A 182 3.83 -3.48 -19.61
N LEU A 183 3.44 -4.03 -18.46
CA LEU A 183 4.35 -4.16 -17.30
C LEU A 183 5.59 -4.99 -17.61
N GLY A 184 5.44 -6.02 -18.47
CA GLY A 184 6.56 -6.84 -18.95
C GLY A 184 7.64 -6.06 -19.71
N GLU A 185 7.26 -5.01 -20.45
CA GLU A 185 8.20 -4.12 -21.12
C GLU A 185 8.84 -3.12 -20.16
N ILE A 186 8.08 -2.66 -19.17
CA ILE A 186 8.57 -1.69 -18.18
C ILE A 186 9.70 -2.30 -17.34
N ILE A 187 9.55 -3.54 -16.89
CA ILE A 187 10.59 -4.20 -16.07
C ILE A 187 11.87 -4.53 -16.87
N GLN A 188 11.83 -4.45 -18.19
CA GLN A 188 13.00 -4.63 -19.05
C GLN A 188 13.74 -3.32 -19.33
N GLN A 189 13.19 -2.16 -18.95
CA GLN A 189 13.88 -0.89 -19.10
C GLN A 189 15.12 -0.86 -18.19
N PRO A 190 16.29 -0.43 -18.65
CA PRO A 190 17.52 -0.43 -17.83
C PRO A 190 17.35 0.26 -16.48
N SER A 191 16.60 1.38 -16.44
CA SER A 191 16.30 2.12 -15.21
C SER A 191 15.48 1.34 -14.17
N VAL A 192 14.89 0.22 -14.55
CA VAL A 192 14.10 -0.69 -13.69
C VAL A 192 14.80 -2.03 -13.56
N ALA A 193 15.24 -2.61 -14.69
CA ALA A 193 15.84 -3.95 -14.77
C ALA A 193 17.07 -4.10 -13.85
N ASP A 194 17.93 -3.09 -13.81
CA ASP A 194 19.17 -3.09 -13.01
C ASP A 194 18.89 -3.09 -11.48
N LEU A 195 17.71 -2.63 -11.07
CA LEU A 195 17.31 -2.58 -9.66
C LEU A 195 16.71 -3.90 -9.16
N ILE A 196 16.22 -4.76 -10.06
CA ILE A 196 15.49 -5.99 -9.70
C ILE A 196 16.40 -7.06 -9.04
N PRO A 197 17.59 -7.41 -9.57
CA PRO A 197 18.38 -8.53 -9.03
C PRO A 197 18.74 -8.35 -7.54
N PRO A 198 19.30 -7.23 -7.08
CA PRO A 198 19.64 -7.07 -5.66
C PRO A 198 18.41 -7.09 -4.74
N LEU A 199 17.25 -6.62 -5.21
CA LEU A 199 16.01 -6.66 -4.46
C LEU A 199 15.45 -8.09 -4.37
N LEU A 200 15.54 -8.87 -5.42
CA LEU A 200 15.18 -10.30 -5.38
C LEU A 200 16.10 -11.09 -4.45
N ASP A 201 17.40 -10.79 -4.42
CA ASP A 201 18.34 -11.43 -3.48
C ASP A 201 18.00 -11.10 -2.04
N ARG A 202 17.68 -9.83 -1.76
CA ARG A 202 17.21 -9.39 -0.44
C ARG A 202 15.90 -10.07 -0.07
N HIS A 203 14.96 -10.19 -1.00
CA HIS A 203 13.67 -10.86 -0.77
C HIS A 203 13.86 -12.35 -0.46
N ARG A 204 14.71 -13.07 -1.22
CA ARG A 204 15.06 -14.47 -0.94
C ARG A 204 15.68 -14.64 0.44
N ARG A 205 16.61 -13.76 0.81
CA ARG A 205 17.21 -13.75 2.15
C ARG A 205 16.15 -13.54 3.23
N SER A 206 15.17 -12.64 3.01
CA SER A 206 14.08 -12.43 3.95
C SER A 206 13.25 -13.69 4.17
N ILE A 207 12.98 -14.46 3.11
CA ILE A 207 12.27 -15.75 3.20
C ILE A 207 13.05 -16.74 4.07
N GLU A 208 14.37 -16.90 3.84
CA GLU A 208 15.21 -17.82 4.61
C GLU A 208 15.28 -17.40 6.09
N ILE A 209 15.50 -16.13 6.38
CA ILE A 209 15.54 -15.64 7.76
C ILE A 209 14.23 -15.90 8.50
N VAL A 210 13.08 -15.61 7.86
CA VAL A 210 11.78 -15.90 8.47
C VAL A 210 11.58 -17.40 8.64
N ARG A 211 12.00 -18.24 7.68
CA ARG A 211 11.94 -19.71 7.79
C ARG A 211 12.72 -20.25 8.99
N GLU A 212 13.93 -19.75 9.21
CA GLU A 212 14.80 -20.17 10.32
C GLU A 212 14.28 -19.73 11.70
N ARG A 213 13.56 -18.60 11.75
CA ARG A 213 13.10 -17.99 13.00
C ARG A 213 11.64 -18.27 13.33
N ALA A 214 10.87 -18.82 12.40
CA ALA A 214 9.45 -19.04 12.58
C ALA A 214 9.15 -20.16 13.57
N ASP A 215 8.33 -19.84 14.57
CA ASP A 215 7.67 -20.77 15.47
C ASP A 215 6.19 -20.91 15.07
N SER A 216 5.85 -21.98 14.36
CA SER A 216 4.48 -22.26 13.93
C SER A 216 3.83 -23.25 14.86
N ARG A 217 2.92 -22.80 15.72
CA ARG A 217 2.15 -23.63 16.64
C ARG A 217 0.73 -23.13 16.77
N ASP A 218 -0.21 -24.07 16.97
CA ASP A 218 -1.62 -23.78 17.27
C ASP A 218 -2.21 -22.73 16.30
N GLY A 219 -1.95 -22.86 14.99
CA GLY A 219 -2.46 -21.99 13.93
C GLY A 219 -1.88 -20.57 13.93
N THR A 220 -0.85 -20.28 14.71
CA THR A 220 -0.19 -18.96 14.77
C THR A 220 1.31 -19.09 14.54
N VAL A 221 1.83 -18.33 13.58
CA VAL A 221 3.26 -18.18 13.29
C VAL A 221 3.82 -16.97 14.04
N PHE A 222 4.86 -17.17 14.81
CA PHE A 222 5.65 -16.09 15.43
C PHE A 222 7.09 -16.12 14.92
N PHE A 223 7.67 -14.96 14.68
CA PHE A 223 9.09 -14.81 14.38
C PHE A 223 9.64 -13.48 14.93
N ASP A 224 10.82 -13.52 15.51
CA ASP A 224 11.59 -12.36 15.96
C ASP A 224 12.81 -12.20 15.05
N VAL A 225 12.82 -11.13 14.27
CA VAL A 225 13.90 -10.73 13.37
C VAL A 225 14.47 -9.36 13.75
N SER A 226 14.31 -8.96 15.01
CA SER A 226 14.77 -7.67 15.52
C SER A 226 16.31 -7.52 15.54
N ASP A 227 17.05 -8.60 15.47
CA ASP A 227 18.51 -8.66 15.34
C ASP A 227 18.99 -8.66 13.87
N GLN A 228 18.06 -8.60 12.92
CA GLN A 228 18.35 -8.61 11.48
C GLN A 228 17.98 -7.28 10.83
N GLU A 229 18.75 -6.87 9.81
CA GLU A 229 18.39 -5.73 8.97
C GLU A 229 17.32 -6.13 7.94
N LEU A 230 16.11 -6.39 8.44
CA LEU A 230 14.97 -6.88 7.67
C LEU A 230 13.82 -5.86 7.64
N GLU A 231 14.12 -4.62 7.26
CA GLU A 231 13.08 -3.62 7.06
C GLU A 231 12.36 -3.84 5.72
N GLY A 232 11.02 -3.78 5.73
CA GLY A 232 10.21 -3.86 4.52
C GLY A 232 10.15 -5.24 3.86
N TYR A 233 10.26 -6.33 4.62
CA TYR A 233 10.01 -7.68 4.08
C TYR A 233 8.55 -7.88 3.68
N ASN A 234 8.32 -8.76 2.71
CA ASN A 234 6.97 -9.07 2.24
C ASN A 234 6.13 -9.72 3.37
N LYS A 235 5.02 -9.05 3.70
CA LYS A 235 4.11 -9.43 4.81
C LYS A 235 3.45 -10.81 4.64
N PHE A 236 3.48 -11.38 3.45
CA PHE A 236 2.87 -12.69 3.15
C PHE A 236 3.85 -13.86 3.31
N ILE A 237 5.13 -13.63 3.57
CA ILE A 237 6.14 -14.68 3.78
C ILE A 237 5.70 -15.71 4.85
N PRO A 238 5.14 -15.33 6.03
CA PRO A 238 4.71 -16.31 7.02
C PRO A 238 3.66 -17.28 6.48
N TYR A 239 2.72 -16.81 5.67
CA TYR A 239 1.66 -17.62 5.07
C TYR A 239 2.14 -18.46 3.89
N TYR A 240 3.19 -18.02 3.20
CA TYR A 240 3.87 -18.81 2.18
C TYR A 240 4.62 -20.00 2.79
N LEU A 241 5.27 -19.79 3.93
CA LEU A 241 6.02 -20.82 4.64
C LEU A 241 5.10 -21.76 5.43
N HIS A 242 3.99 -21.26 5.95
CA HIS A 242 3.04 -21.95 6.82
C HIS A 242 1.60 -21.67 6.35
N PRO A 243 1.18 -22.23 5.19
CA PRO A 243 -0.13 -21.94 4.58
C PRO A 243 -1.32 -22.39 5.46
N GLU A 244 -1.10 -23.32 6.37
CA GLU A 244 -2.08 -23.80 7.34
C GLU A 244 -2.37 -22.85 8.50
N CYS A 245 -1.51 -21.84 8.71
CA CYS A 245 -1.70 -20.91 9.82
C CYS A 245 -2.85 -19.93 9.58
N THR A 246 -3.48 -19.48 10.66
CA THR A 246 -4.53 -18.45 10.65
C THR A 246 -3.93 -17.04 10.91
N TYR A 247 -2.94 -16.96 11.78
CA TYR A 247 -2.34 -15.69 12.20
C TYR A 247 -0.82 -15.70 12.08
N SER A 248 -0.26 -14.51 11.90
CA SER A 248 1.17 -14.26 12.03
C SER A 248 1.45 -13.08 12.95
N VAL A 249 2.51 -13.18 13.75
CA VAL A 249 3.05 -12.12 14.59
C VAL A 249 4.54 -12.01 14.30
N GLY A 250 4.97 -10.88 13.77
CA GLY A 250 6.37 -10.60 13.43
C GLY A 250 6.92 -9.45 14.24
N LEU A 251 8.08 -9.65 14.87
CA LEU A 251 8.83 -8.60 15.55
C LEU A 251 10.04 -8.22 14.71
N SER A 252 10.13 -6.95 14.35
CA SER A 252 11.23 -6.40 13.56
C SER A 252 11.73 -5.08 14.17
N MET A 253 12.97 -4.71 13.85
CA MET A 253 13.57 -3.45 14.28
C MET A 253 14.17 -2.72 13.07
N SER A 254 13.97 -1.42 13.02
CA SER A 254 14.57 -0.52 12.03
C SER A 254 15.49 0.50 12.71
N SER A 255 16.06 1.39 11.92
CA SER A 255 16.91 2.47 12.45
C SER A 255 16.20 3.41 13.41
N PHE A 256 14.86 3.52 13.33
CA PHE A 256 14.07 4.49 14.08
C PHE A 256 13.00 3.90 15.02
N ARG A 257 12.65 2.60 14.88
CA ARG A 257 11.61 1.97 15.71
C ARG A 257 11.78 0.46 15.83
N THR A 258 11.14 -0.11 16.86
CA THR A 258 10.79 -1.53 16.96
C THR A 258 9.32 -1.70 16.59
N LYS A 259 8.98 -2.71 15.77
CA LYS A 259 7.63 -2.93 15.26
C LYS A 259 7.16 -4.34 15.54
N VAL A 260 5.97 -4.48 16.13
CA VAL A 260 5.20 -5.72 16.14
C VAL A 260 4.14 -5.62 15.04
N SER A 261 4.20 -6.54 14.08
CA SER A 261 3.21 -6.67 12.99
C SER A 261 2.34 -7.87 13.27
N VAL A 262 1.02 -7.70 13.19
CA VAL A 262 0.04 -8.76 13.41
C VAL A 262 -0.84 -8.87 12.18
N GLY A 263 -1.00 -10.08 11.65
CA GLY A 263 -1.77 -10.31 10.43
C GLY A 263 -2.59 -11.59 10.50
N SER A 264 -3.69 -11.64 9.75
CA SER A 264 -4.43 -12.86 9.47
C SER A 264 -4.12 -13.35 8.07
N ASN A 265 -4.10 -14.67 7.89
CA ASN A 265 -3.90 -15.33 6.62
C ASN A 265 -5.11 -15.07 5.70
N PRO A 266 -4.95 -14.36 4.56
CA PRO A 266 -6.05 -14.08 3.63
C PRO A 266 -6.68 -15.34 3.03
N TRP A 267 -5.92 -16.44 2.98
CA TRP A 267 -6.34 -17.72 2.38
C TRP A 267 -6.86 -18.72 3.41
N SER A 268 -6.81 -18.37 4.72
CA SER A 268 -7.37 -19.24 5.77
C SER A 268 -8.88 -19.29 5.66
N LYS A 269 -9.42 -20.52 5.87
CA LYS A 269 -10.85 -20.78 5.94
C LYS A 269 -11.44 -20.60 7.34
N THR A 270 -10.63 -20.12 8.30
CA THR A 270 -11.08 -19.92 9.69
C THR A 270 -12.18 -18.87 9.73
N GLU A 271 -13.32 -19.25 10.27
CA GLU A 271 -14.42 -18.35 10.57
C GLU A 271 -14.21 -17.64 11.92
N ASN A 272 -14.91 -16.53 12.17
CA ASN A 272 -14.89 -15.80 13.46
C ASN A 272 -13.49 -15.36 13.92
N MET A 273 -12.65 -14.87 12.98
CA MET A 273 -11.33 -14.34 13.34
C MET A 273 -11.42 -13.14 14.30
N VAL A 274 -10.50 -13.07 15.23
CA VAL A 274 -10.38 -11.92 16.15
C VAL A 274 -10.04 -10.64 15.39
N ASN A 275 -10.54 -9.50 15.89
CA ASN A 275 -10.23 -8.19 15.34
C ASN A 275 -8.82 -7.76 15.80
N LEU A 276 -7.85 -7.82 14.89
CA LEU A 276 -6.44 -7.55 15.18
C LEU A 276 -6.16 -6.07 15.50
N ALA A 277 -6.95 -5.14 14.95
CA ALA A 277 -6.83 -3.72 15.32
C ALA A 277 -7.09 -3.51 16.81
N LYS A 278 -8.16 -4.11 17.36
CA LYS A 278 -8.50 -4.01 18.78
C LYS A 278 -7.42 -4.59 19.70
N ILE A 279 -6.71 -5.62 19.23
CA ILE A 279 -5.56 -6.16 19.96
C ILE A 279 -4.42 -5.13 19.96
N CYS A 280 -4.06 -4.59 18.78
CA CYS A 280 -2.97 -3.63 18.66
C CYS A 280 -3.24 -2.32 19.41
N GLU A 281 -4.49 -1.84 19.44
CA GLU A 281 -4.90 -0.62 20.16
C GLU A 281 -4.58 -0.67 21.65
N ARG A 282 -4.63 -1.84 22.29
CA ARG A 282 -4.28 -2.02 23.72
C ARG A 282 -2.81 -1.69 24.03
N TYR A 283 -1.96 -1.75 23.00
CA TYR A 283 -0.53 -1.46 23.09
C TYR A 283 -0.16 -0.12 22.44
N GLY A 284 -1.16 0.72 22.13
CA GLY A 284 -0.94 2.01 21.48
C GLY A 284 -0.69 1.91 19.98
N GLY A 285 -1.01 0.78 19.36
CA GLY A 285 -0.98 0.55 17.92
C GLY A 285 -2.32 0.79 17.25
N GLY A 286 -2.49 0.22 16.05
CA GLY A 286 -3.74 0.30 15.30
C GLY A 286 -3.72 -0.60 14.06
N GLY A 287 -4.73 -0.45 13.22
CA GLY A 287 -4.86 -1.23 11.98
C GLY A 287 -6.31 -1.42 11.54
N HIS A 288 -6.55 -2.55 10.90
CA HIS A 288 -7.86 -3.03 10.49
C HIS A 288 -8.17 -4.39 11.14
N ALA A 289 -9.40 -4.88 10.98
CA ALA A 289 -9.80 -6.15 11.58
C ALA A 289 -8.87 -7.33 11.24
N ARG A 290 -8.23 -7.32 10.08
CA ARG A 290 -7.39 -8.39 9.54
C ARG A 290 -5.88 -8.15 9.66
N VAL A 291 -5.46 -6.93 9.97
CA VAL A 291 -4.05 -6.55 10.06
C VAL A 291 -3.85 -5.41 11.04
N GLY A 292 -2.81 -5.49 11.86
CA GLY A 292 -2.47 -4.42 12.78
C GLY A 292 -0.96 -4.32 12.99
N ALA A 293 -0.55 -3.19 13.56
CA ALA A 293 0.83 -2.97 13.93
C ALA A 293 0.93 -2.10 15.18
N ILE A 294 2.01 -2.34 15.93
CA ILE A 294 2.39 -1.56 17.10
C ILE A 294 3.81 -1.05 16.87
N SER A 295 4.01 0.24 17.06
CA SER A 295 5.34 0.85 16.97
C SER A 295 5.80 1.23 18.38
N PHE A 296 6.99 0.77 18.72
CA PHE A 296 7.70 1.11 19.97
C PHE A 296 8.96 1.90 19.60
N ASP A 297 9.45 2.70 20.53
CA ASP A 297 10.77 3.29 20.39
C ASP A 297 11.84 2.19 20.27
N ARG A 298 12.91 2.47 19.55
CA ARG A 298 13.97 1.49 19.30
C ARG A 298 14.56 0.88 20.58
N ASN A 299 14.64 1.64 21.66
CA ASN A 299 15.15 1.19 22.95
C ASN A 299 14.13 0.37 23.78
N GLN A 300 12.91 0.18 23.30
CA GLN A 300 11.84 -0.56 23.96
C GLN A 300 11.69 -2.00 23.43
N LEU A 301 12.77 -2.62 22.92
CA LEU A 301 12.73 -3.96 22.33
C LEU A 301 12.13 -5.02 23.29
N GLU A 302 12.52 -5.02 24.56
CA GLU A 302 11.98 -5.99 25.52
C GLU A 302 10.47 -5.80 25.76
N ARG A 303 9.99 -4.55 25.78
CA ARG A 303 8.56 -4.27 25.88
C ARG A 303 7.81 -4.78 24.64
N ALA A 304 8.40 -4.62 23.46
CA ALA A 304 7.83 -5.13 22.21
C ALA A 304 7.80 -6.68 22.21
N ARG A 305 8.83 -7.35 22.75
CA ARG A 305 8.87 -8.81 22.91
C ARG A 305 7.77 -9.32 23.84
N LEU A 306 7.57 -8.66 24.97
CA LEU A 306 6.49 -9.00 25.90
C LEU A 306 5.13 -8.85 25.24
N ALA A 307 4.86 -7.71 24.58
CA ALA A 307 3.62 -7.49 23.85
C ALA A 307 3.39 -8.54 22.76
N ALA A 308 4.43 -8.88 21.98
CA ALA A 308 4.34 -9.92 20.95
C ALA A 308 4.01 -11.29 21.57
N ALA A 309 4.63 -11.66 22.69
CA ALA A 309 4.37 -12.92 23.38
C ALA A 309 2.93 -13.02 23.91
N GLU A 310 2.39 -11.95 24.50
CA GLU A 310 1.01 -11.87 24.97
C GLU A 310 0.02 -11.99 23.82
N ILE A 311 0.27 -11.30 22.71
CA ILE A 311 -0.55 -11.36 21.49
C ILE A 311 -0.55 -12.78 20.91
N VAL A 312 0.61 -13.42 20.81
CA VAL A 312 0.73 -14.82 20.34
C VAL A 312 -0.08 -15.77 21.21
N ALA A 313 0.02 -15.63 22.54
CA ALA A 313 -0.72 -16.47 23.49
C ALA A 313 -2.24 -16.30 23.32
N GLU A 314 -2.71 -15.06 23.17
CA GLU A 314 -4.13 -14.75 22.94
C GLU A 314 -4.64 -15.32 21.62
N LEU A 315 -3.88 -15.15 20.52
CA LEU A 315 -4.26 -15.67 19.21
C LEU A 315 -4.31 -17.21 19.20
N ARG A 316 -3.35 -17.87 19.83
CA ARG A 316 -3.36 -19.34 19.99
C ARG A 316 -4.55 -19.81 20.81
N ALA A 317 -4.88 -19.10 21.89
CA ALA A 317 -6.03 -19.45 22.74
C ALA A 317 -7.36 -19.29 21.95
N SER A 318 -7.50 -18.25 21.14
CA SER A 318 -8.72 -18.01 20.35
C SER A 318 -9.02 -19.14 19.35
N LEU A 319 -8.00 -19.80 18.81
CA LEU A 319 -8.15 -20.91 17.87
C LEU A 319 -8.44 -22.27 18.51
N ARG A 320 -8.21 -22.42 19.82
CA ARG A 320 -8.53 -23.66 20.56
C ARG A 320 -10.00 -23.73 20.98
N VAL A 321 -10.72 -22.62 20.97
CA VAL A 321 -12.10 -22.49 21.44
C VAL A 321 -13.10 -22.54 20.26
N SER A 322 -12.59 -22.48 19.04
CA SER A 322 -13.36 -22.55 17.78
C SER A 322 -13.39 -23.98 17.25
#